data_79243f9724a0c3660f012bace78022d3
#
_entry.id   79243f9724a0c3660f012bace78022d3
#
_cell.length_a   1.000
_cell.length_b   1.000
_cell.length_c   1.000
_cell.angle_alpha   90.00
_cell.angle_beta   90.00
_cell.angle_gamma   90.00
#
_symmetry.space_group_name_H-M   'P 1'
#
loop_
_entity.id
_entity.type
_entity.pdbx_description
1 polymer ?
#
loop_
_entity_poly.entity_id
_entity_poly.type
_entity_poly.pdbx_seq_one_letter_code
_entity_poly.pdbx_strand_id
1 'polypeptide(L)'
;RSSAHNWAPSSGCAARAAEKADLILAVGTRLSDCVTGSQSLFRNPDVQFISINVCGHDGFKNGALPITADAREALKSLLRAAKAAGVKPRTGYLREIAAERKSWRAKAEKAGRQVRGKPLGQGTIATVISEEAQAGDTIIAAAGTQLMAAHKLAVSKPGVEYQIEFGYSCMTHEIAAAIGVRLAGRKGEVIAYLGDGGYMMNPTELVTAYQEGTKITVVVVENHGFQSIYGLQMARAGRDFGNEFRARDRQSKRLAGEYLELDFAANAASMGALTWRAASATELRSALT
;
A
#
# COMPACT_ATOMS: atom_id res chain seq x y z
N ARG A 1 12.22 20.35 -8.45
CA ARG A 1 13.03 19.32 -7.72
C ARG A 1 12.21 18.89 -6.52
N SER A 2 11.70 17.67 -6.39
CA SER A 2 11.29 16.98 -5.16
C SER A 2 9.93 16.33 -5.07
N SER A 3 9.03 16.40 -6.03
CA SER A 3 7.68 15.87 -5.85
C SER A 3 7.48 14.42 -6.31
N ALA A 4 8.39 13.87 -7.10
CA ALA A 4 8.38 12.44 -7.45
C ALA A 4 8.66 11.52 -6.22
N HIS A 5 9.23 12.07 -5.15
CA HIS A 5 9.61 11.34 -3.96
C HIS A 5 8.44 10.92 -3.06
N ASN A 6 7.25 11.48 -3.23
CA ASN A 6 6.10 11.11 -2.39
C ASN A 6 5.41 9.82 -2.84
N TRP A 7 5.64 9.38 -4.06
CA TRP A 7 5.07 8.16 -4.62
C TRP A 7 5.95 6.93 -4.49
N ALA A 8 7.27 7.14 -4.50
CA ALA A 8 8.17 6.02 -4.37
C ALA A 8 8.16 5.49 -2.92
N PRO A 9 8.35 4.19 -2.72
CA PRO A 9 8.73 3.62 -1.43
C PRO A 9 10.00 4.28 -0.87
N SER A 10 10.60 5.19 -1.61
CA SER A 10 11.87 5.89 -1.42
C SER A 10 11.98 6.80 -0.19
N SER A 11 10.91 7.00 0.58
CA SER A 11 11.03 7.74 1.85
C SER A 11 11.41 6.84 3.04
N GLY A 12 11.52 5.53 2.84
CA GLY A 12 11.85 4.57 3.88
C GLY A 12 13.34 4.25 3.99
N CYS A 13 13.73 3.52 5.06
CA CYS A 13 15.10 3.08 5.25
C CYS A 13 15.60 2.16 4.12
N ALA A 14 14.72 1.31 3.60
CA ALA A 14 15.04 0.41 2.48
C ALA A 14 15.40 1.18 1.20
N ALA A 15 14.69 2.28 0.92
CA ALA A 15 15.00 3.11 -0.22
C ALA A 15 16.37 3.78 -0.13
N ARG A 16 16.72 4.32 1.03
CA ARG A 16 18.06 4.90 1.24
C ARG A 16 19.18 3.88 1.11
N ALA A 17 18.94 2.64 1.55
CA ALA A 17 19.89 1.55 1.35
C ALA A 17 20.06 1.22 -0.15
N ALA A 18 18.96 1.15 -0.90
CA ALA A 18 18.98 0.88 -2.33
C ALA A 18 19.62 2.00 -3.16
N GLU A 19 19.43 3.27 -2.76
CA GLU A 19 20.06 4.44 -3.42
C GLU A 19 21.59 4.38 -3.41
N LYS A 20 22.19 3.78 -2.38
CA LYS A 20 23.65 3.73 -2.17
C LYS A 20 24.24 2.36 -2.48
N ALA A 21 23.43 1.37 -2.78
CA ALA A 21 23.88 0.00 -2.95
C ALA A 21 24.89 -0.13 -4.11
N ASP A 22 25.92 -0.91 -3.92
CA ASP A 22 26.85 -1.37 -4.94
C ASP A 22 26.36 -2.65 -5.62
N LEU A 23 25.56 -3.45 -4.91
CA LEU A 23 24.97 -4.69 -5.40
C LEU A 23 23.51 -4.82 -4.93
N ILE A 24 22.62 -5.11 -5.85
CA ILE A 24 21.20 -5.43 -5.59
C ILE A 24 20.97 -6.92 -5.89
N LEU A 25 20.59 -7.67 -4.88
CA LEU A 25 20.07 -9.02 -5.06
C LEU A 25 18.53 -8.96 -5.08
N ALA A 26 17.97 -9.04 -6.27
CA ALA A 26 16.53 -9.06 -6.51
C ALA A 26 16.00 -10.50 -6.46
N VAL A 27 15.09 -10.80 -5.54
CA VAL A 27 14.57 -12.16 -5.36
C VAL A 27 13.05 -12.15 -5.48
N GLY A 28 12.51 -12.84 -6.49
CA GLY A 28 11.07 -12.97 -6.72
C GLY A 28 10.34 -11.64 -6.98
N THR A 29 11.05 -10.64 -7.47
CA THR A 29 10.49 -9.31 -7.74
C THR A 29 10.58 -8.97 -9.23
N ARG A 30 9.59 -8.23 -9.73
CA ARG A 30 9.56 -7.75 -11.11
C ARG A 30 10.30 -6.42 -11.32
N LEU A 31 10.78 -5.79 -10.25
CA LEU A 31 11.36 -4.44 -10.28
C LEU A 31 10.52 -3.47 -11.13
N SER A 32 9.19 -3.48 -10.87
CA SER A 32 8.22 -2.62 -11.57
C SER A 32 8.41 -1.15 -11.20
N ASP A 33 7.78 -0.27 -11.96
CA ASP A 33 7.84 1.18 -11.74
C ASP A 33 7.48 1.60 -10.32
N CYS A 34 6.43 1.00 -9.74
CA CYS A 34 6.02 1.29 -8.37
C CYS A 34 7.11 0.90 -7.35
N VAL A 35 7.78 -0.24 -7.56
CA VAL A 35 8.83 -0.73 -6.65
C VAL A 35 10.11 0.09 -6.76
N THR A 36 10.46 0.53 -7.97
CA THR A 36 11.71 1.22 -8.28
C THR A 36 11.57 2.75 -8.32
N GLY A 37 10.33 3.27 -8.13
CA GLY A 37 10.04 4.69 -8.32
C GLY A 37 10.37 5.15 -9.73
N SER A 38 9.91 4.39 -10.74
CA SER A 38 10.24 4.59 -12.16
C SER A 38 11.75 4.64 -12.40
N GLN A 39 12.46 3.68 -11.85
CA GLN A 39 13.92 3.52 -11.91
C GLN A 39 14.73 4.66 -11.23
N SER A 40 14.08 5.51 -10.45
CA SER A 40 14.76 6.60 -9.74
C SER A 40 15.42 6.19 -8.41
N LEU A 41 15.18 4.94 -7.99
CA LEU A 41 15.63 4.42 -6.70
C LEU A 41 17.14 4.13 -6.67
N PHE A 42 17.66 3.58 -7.75
CA PHE A 42 19.07 3.14 -7.84
C PHE A 42 19.91 4.29 -8.38
N ARG A 43 20.61 5.01 -7.46
CA ARG A 43 21.34 6.24 -7.82
C ARG A 43 22.83 6.03 -7.99
N ASN A 44 23.36 4.92 -7.51
CA ASN A 44 24.74 4.56 -7.76
C ASN A 44 24.87 4.13 -9.24
N PRO A 45 25.66 4.83 -10.07
CA PRO A 45 25.82 4.49 -11.48
C PRO A 45 26.51 3.14 -11.70
N ASP A 46 27.29 2.67 -10.72
CA ASP A 46 28.02 1.41 -10.78
C ASP A 46 27.29 0.25 -10.11
N VAL A 47 26.00 0.43 -9.78
CA VAL A 47 25.19 -0.62 -9.14
C VAL A 47 25.06 -1.85 -10.01
N GLN A 48 25.37 -3.00 -9.47
CA GLN A 48 25.20 -4.30 -10.12
C GLN A 48 23.93 -4.98 -9.66
N PHE A 49 23.31 -5.76 -10.55
CA PHE A 49 22.10 -6.51 -10.22
C PHE A 49 22.33 -8.00 -10.41
N ILE A 50 21.86 -8.79 -9.43
CA ILE A 50 21.65 -10.23 -9.55
C ILE A 50 20.17 -10.46 -9.34
N SER A 51 19.51 -11.17 -10.25
CA SER A 51 18.08 -11.43 -10.16
C SER A 51 17.79 -12.93 -10.11
N ILE A 52 17.14 -13.35 -9.04
CA ILE A 52 16.59 -14.70 -8.89
C ILE A 52 15.09 -14.64 -9.15
N ASN A 53 14.62 -15.21 -10.26
CA ASN A 53 13.22 -15.15 -10.64
C ASN A 53 12.84 -16.42 -11.41
N VAL A 54 11.62 -16.91 -11.22
CA VAL A 54 11.07 -18.01 -12.03
C VAL A 54 10.72 -17.55 -13.45
N CYS A 55 10.46 -16.25 -13.64
CA CYS A 55 10.20 -15.63 -14.93
C CYS A 55 11.49 -15.04 -15.49
N GLY A 56 12.01 -15.62 -16.57
CA GLY A 56 13.23 -15.14 -17.23
C GLY A 56 13.14 -13.69 -17.70
N HIS A 57 11.96 -13.26 -18.21
CA HIS A 57 11.76 -11.88 -18.65
C HIS A 57 12.02 -10.87 -17.51
N ASP A 58 11.50 -11.14 -16.33
CA ASP A 58 11.73 -10.28 -15.16
C ASP A 58 13.17 -10.40 -14.63
N GLY A 59 13.80 -11.56 -14.84
CA GLY A 59 15.17 -11.81 -14.42
C GLY A 59 16.22 -10.95 -15.13
N PHE A 60 15.98 -10.56 -16.38
CA PHE A 60 16.94 -9.77 -17.17
C PHE A 60 16.84 -8.26 -16.99
N LYS A 61 15.85 -7.76 -16.23
CA LYS A 61 15.70 -6.32 -16.02
C LYS A 61 16.92 -5.68 -15.36
N ASN A 62 17.14 -4.41 -15.67
CA ASN A 62 18.26 -3.60 -15.16
C ASN A 62 19.66 -4.17 -15.48
N GLY A 63 19.82 -4.95 -16.55
CA GLY A 63 21.09 -5.57 -16.89
C GLY A 63 21.56 -6.60 -15.85
N ALA A 64 20.65 -7.19 -15.10
CA ALA A 64 20.97 -8.12 -14.04
C ALA A 64 21.63 -9.41 -14.56
N LEU A 65 22.50 -10.02 -13.75
CA LEU A 65 22.87 -11.42 -13.90
C LEU A 65 21.64 -12.28 -13.51
N PRO A 66 20.97 -12.93 -14.49
CA PRO A 66 19.74 -13.66 -14.22
C PRO A 66 20.01 -15.05 -13.69
N ILE A 67 19.25 -15.48 -12.70
CA ILE A 67 19.19 -16.84 -12.19
C ILE A 67 17.72 -17.27 -12.27
N THR A 68 17.36 -18.02 -13.33
CA THR A 68 16.01 -18.55 -13.49
C THR A 68 15.84 -19.77 -12.60
N ALA A 69 15.25 -19.57 -11.44
CA ALA A 69 15.08 -20.61 -10.43
C ALA A 69 13.99 -20.24 -9.41
N ASP A 70 13.49 -21.26 -8.69
CA ASP A 70 12.73 -21.07 -7.47
C ASP A 70 13.57 -20.35 -6.42
N ALA A 71 13.00 -19.30 -5.79
CA ALA A 71 13.71 -18.44 -4.84
C ALA A 71 14.25 -19.23 -3.63
N ARG A 72 13.47 -20.18 -3.11
CA ARG A 72 13.86 -21.00 -1.95
C ARG A 72 15.09 -21.86 -2.26
N GLU A 73 15.07 -22.52 -3.41
CA GLU A 73 16.16 -23.43 -3.79
C GLU A 73 17.43 -22.66 -4.17
N ALA A 74 17.27 -21.53 -4.89
CA ALA A 74 18.38 -20.65 -5.22
C ALA A 74 19.03 -20.04 -3.96
N LEU A 75 18.23 -19.56 -2.99
CA LEU A 75 18.76 -18.98 -1.75
C LEU A 75 19.45 -20.03 -0.88
N LYS A 76 18.96 -21.28 -0.84
CA LYS A 76 19.68 -22.39 -0.17
C LYS A 76 21.05 -22.65 -0.78
N SER A 77 21.11 -22.65 -2.11
CA SER A 77 22.36 -22.87 -2.85
C SER A 77 23.34 -21.71 -2.69
N LEU A 78 22.82 -20.47 -2.74
CA LEU A 78 23.62 -19.27 -2.52
C LEU A 78 24.20 -19.25 -1.09
N LEU A 79 23.41 -19.62 -0.08
CA LEU A 79 23.87 -19.68 1.30
C LEU A 79 24.96 -20.73 1.49
N ARG A 80 24.84 -21.90 0.86
CA ARG A 80 25.89 -22.93 0.87
C ARG A 80 27.17 -22.45 0.23
N ALA A 81 27.08 -21.81 -0.95
CA ALA A 81 28.22 -21.27 -1.66
C ALA A 81 28.92 -20.15 -0.86
N ALA A 82 28.15 -19.24 -0.27
CA ALA A 82 28.69 -18.16 0.55
C ALA A 82 29.45 -18.69 1.80
N LYS A 83 28.91 -19.73 2.45
CA LYS A 83 29.59 -20.40 3.58
C LYS A 83 30.89 -21.07 3.14
N ALA A 84 30.86 -21.80 2.02
CA ALA A 84 32.05 -22.45 1.46
C ALA A 84 33.12 -21.44 1.05
N ALA A 85 32.73 -20.29 0.55
CA ALA A 85 33.63 -19.19 0.19
C ALA A 85 34.11 -18.36 1.38
N GLY A 86 33.67 -18.68 2.62
CA GLY A 86 34.10 -17.97 3.82
C GLY A 86 33.60 -16.52 3.90
N VAL A 87 32.50 -16.19 3.23
CA VAL A 87 31.91 -14.83 3.22
C VAL A 87 31.54 -14.43 4.64
N LYS A 88 32.08 -13.30 5.10
CA LYS A 88 31.81 -12.76 6.43
C LYS A 88 30.76 -11.64 6.37
N PRO A 89 29.87 -11.53 7.39
CA PRO A 89 28.93 -10.43 7.47
C PRO A 89 29.63 -9.06 7.53
N ARG A 90 29.11 -8.09 6.76
CA ARG A 90 29.55 -6.68 6.84
C ARG A 90 28.90 -6.02 8.07
N THR A 91 29.48 -6.18 9.25
CA THR A 91 28.90 -5.72 10.53
C THR A 91 28.65 -4.21 10.59
N GLY A 92 29.46 -3.40 9.91
CA GLY A 92 29.24 -1.95 9.77
C GLY A 92 27.95 -1.63 9.03
N TYR A 93 27.75 -2.27 7.88
CA TYR A 93 26.53 -2.12 7.08
C TYR A 93 25.27 -2.57 7.84
N LEU A 94 25.34 -3.70 8.55
CA LEU A 94 24.23 -4.17 9.37
C LEU A 94 23.85 -3.18 10.48
N ARG A 95 24.82 -2.52 11.10
CA ARG A 95 24.58 -1.47 12.10
C ARG A 95 23.95 -0.22 11.49
N GLU A 96 24.39 0.20 10.31
CA GLU A 96 23.80 1.33 9.57
C GLU A 96 22.31 1.04 9.26
N ILE A 97 22.01 -0.11 8.67
CA ILE A 97 20.62 -0.51 8.34
C ILE A 97 19.76 -0.60 9.61
N ALA A 98 20.27 -1.12 10.71
CA ALA A 98 19.55 -1.18 11.98
C ALA A 98 19.21 0.22 12.53
N ALA A 99 20.15 1.15 12.46
CA ALA A 99 19.93 2.54 12.88
C ALA A 99 18.90 3.25 12.00
N GLU A 100 18.98 3.10 10.67
CA GLU A 100 18.02 3.63 9.72
C GLU A 100 16.60 3.06 9.96
N ARG A 101 16.49 1.75 10.20
CA ARG A 101 15.22 1.10 10.54
C ARG A 101 14.62 1.64 11.84
N LYS A 102 15.45 1.85 12.87
CA LYS A 102 14.99 2.45 14.15
C LYS A 102 14.45 3.85 13.93
N SER A 103 15.18 4.69 13.20
CA SER A 103 14.78 6.06 12.86
C SER A 103 13.45 6.08 12.06
N TRP A 104 13.32 5.20 11.08
CA TRP A 104 12.09 5.07 10.29
C TRP A 104 10.90 4.64 11.15
N ARG A 105 11.06 3.65 12.01
CA ARG A 105 9.99 3.19 12.91
C ARG A 105 9.47 4.31 13.80
N ALA A 106 10.34 5.10 14.40
CA ALA A 106 9.93 6.24 15.22
C ALA A 106 9.09 7.26 14.44
N LYS A 107 9.45 7.52 13.18
CA LYS A 107 8.67 8.40 12.28
C LYS A 107 7.30 7.77 11.91
N ALA A 108 7.28 6.47 11.62
CA ALA A 108 6.06 5.74 11.29
C ALA A 108 5.08 5.71 12.46
N GLU A 109 5.56 5.41 13.67
CA GLU A 109 4.76 5.44 14.90
C GLU A 109 4.15 6.84 15.15
N LYS A 110 4.92 7.90 14.95
CA LYS A 110 4.41 9.27 15.05
C LYS A 110 3.32 9.56 14.00
N ALA A 111 3.53 9.11 12.77
CA ALA A 111 2.57 9.29 11.68
C ALA A 111 1.28 8.46 11.84
N GLY A 112 1.36 7.32 12.53
CA GLY A 112 0.22 6.44 12.83
C GLY A 112 -0.64 6.93 14.01
N ARG A 113 -0.18 7.91 14.79
CA ARG A 113 -0.94 8.42 15.95
C ARG A 113 -1.99 9.45 15.53
N GLN A 114 -3.18 9.33 16.09
CA GLN A 114 -4.19 10.37 15.93
C GLN A 114 -3.74 11.65 16.67
N VAL A 115 -3.83 12.79 15.97
CA VAL A 115 -3.59 14.10 16.58
C VAL A 115 -4.90 14.58 17.20
N ARG A 116 -4.87 14.90 18.50
CA ARG A 116 -6.04 15.40 19.23
C ARG A 116 -6.63 16.65 18.54
N GLY A 117 -7.96 16.66 18.36
CA GLY A 117 -8.67 17.78 17.72
C GLY A 117 -8.47 17.87 16.20
N LYS A 118 -7.88 16.86 15.57
CA LYS A 118 -7.79 16.74 14.11
C LYS A 118 -8.65 15.59 13.61
N PRO A 119 -9.15 15.66 12.35
CA PRO A 119 -9.81 14.53 11.73
C PRO A 119 -8.93 13.26 11.75
N LEU A 120 -9.55 12.10 11.66
CA LEU A 120 -8.87 10.83 11.64
C LEU A 120 -7.98 10.72 10.39
N GLY A 121 -6.65 10.74 10.59
CA GLY A 121 -5.70 10.70 9.48
C GLY A 121 -5.53 9.30 8.90
N GLN A 122 -5.23 9.20 7.62
CA GLN A 122 -5.03 7.92 6.92
C GLN A 122 -3.96 7.05 7.58
N GLY A 123 -2.89 7.65 8.11
CA GLY A 123 -1.86 6.92 8.86
C GLY A 123 -2.43 6.24 10.11
N THR A 124 -3.29 6.93 10.84
CA THR A 124 -3.95 6.37 12.02
C THR A 124 -4.90 5.22 11.63
N ILE A 125 -5.68 5.39 10.54
CA ILE A 125 -6.57 4.34 10.04
C ILE A 125 -5.78 3.07 9.69
N ALA A 126 -4.73 3.20 8.89
CA ALA A 126 -3.88 2.08 8.50
C ALA A 126 -3.24 1.38 9.71
N THR A 127 -2.82 2.16 10.72
CA THR A 127 -2.25 1.62 11.97
C THR A 127 -3.31 0.86 12.75
N VAL A 128 -4.52 1.41 12.94
CA VAL A 128 -5.61 0.75 13.66
C VAL A 128 -6.00 -0.57 12.97
N ILE A 129 -6.20 -0.56 11.64
CA ILE A 129 -6.51 -1.80 10.90
C ILE A 129 -5.42 -2.84 11.13
N SER A 130 -4.15 -2.46 11.06
CA SER A 130 -3.02 -3.36 11.28
C SER A 130 -2.94 -3.88 12.72
N GLU A 131 -3.26 -3.06 13.71
CA GLU A 131 -3.23 -3.43 15.12
C GLU A 131 -4.38 -4.37 15.49
N GLU A 132 -5.58 -4.16 14.95
CA GLU A 132 -6.75 -5.01 15.21
C GLU A 132 -6.72 -6.35 14.48
N ALA A 133 -6.04 -6.43 13.34
CA ALA A 133 -5.96 -7.67 12.56
C ALA A 133 -5.39 -8.84 13.38
N GLN A 134 -6.02 -9.99 13.26
CA GLN A 134 -5.71 -11.23 13.95
C GLN A 134 -5.11 -12.27 12.99
N ALA A 135 -4.49 -13.33 13.56
CA ALA A 135 -4.00 -14.43 12.74
C ALA A 135 -5.16 -15.09 11.96
N GLY A 136 -5.00 -15.22 10.65
CA GLY A 136 -6.03 -15.70 9.73
C GLY A 136 -6.68 -14.60 8.91
N ASP A 137 -6.55 -13.35 9.32
CA ASP A 137 -7.13 -12.20 8.59
C ASP A 137 -6.38 -11.87 7.32
N THR A 138 -7.10 -11.27 6.38
CA THR A 138 -6.56 -10.75 5.13
C THR A 138 -6.93 -9.28 4.96
N ILE A 139 -5.93 -8.41 4.76
CA ILE A 139 -6.11 -6.99 4.47
C ILE A 139 -5.79 -6.77 3.00
N ILE A 140 -6.71 -6.14 2.28
CA ILE A 140 -6.60 -5.90 0.84
C ILE A 140 -6.61 -4.42 0.56
N ALA A 141 -5.59 -3.94 -0.18
CA ALA A 141 -5.53 -2.57 -0.67
C ALA A 141 -4.93 -2.58 -2.09
N ALA A 142 -5.40 -1.74 -2.98
CA ALA A 142 -4.95 -1.78 -4.38
C ALA A 142 -4.40 -0.45 -4.86
N ALA A 143 -5.13 0.64 -4.67
CA ALA A 143 -4.76 1.93 -5.24
C ALA A 143 -5.02 3.09 -4.27
N GLY A 144 -4.40 4.23 -4.56
CA GLY A 144 -4.63 5.46 -3.82
C GLY A 144 -3.70 5.70 -2.63
N THR A 145 -4.00 6.75 -1.88
CA THR A 145 -3.21 7.15 -0.72
C THR A 145 -3.32 6.17 0.46
N GLN A 146 -4.41 5.42 0.54
CA GLN A 146 -4.69 4.39 1.55
C GLN A 146 -3.69 3.25 1.45
N LEU A 147 -3.45 2.74 0.24
CA LEU A 147 -2.44 1.75 -0.03
C LEU A 147 -1.05 2.23 0.44
N MET A 148 -0.70 3.48 0.14
CA MET A 148 0.58 4.06 0.55
C MET A 148 0.71 4.17 2.07
N ALA A 149 -0.38 4.49 2.78
CA ALA A 149 -0.40 4.50 4.24
C ALA A 149 -0.24 3.09 4.80
N ALA A 150 -0.98 2.11 4.28
CA ALA A 150 -0.86 0.70 4.68
C ALA A 150 0.56 0.17 4.46
N HIS A 151 1.14 0.38 3.27
CA HIS A 151 2.49 -0.06 2.94
C HIS A 151 3.57 0.52 3.88
N LYS A 152 3.41 1.77 4.31
CA LYS A 152 4.37 2.44 5.20
C LYS A 152 4.22 2.09 6.67
N LEU A 153 3.01 1.84 7.12
CA LEU A 153 2.66 1.82 8.55
C LEU A 153 2.19 0.47 9.07
N ALA A 154 1.70 -0.40 8.18
CA ALA A 154 1.29 -1.74 8.58
C ALA A 154 2.47 -2.51 9.18
N VAL A 155 2.20 -3.21 10.27
CA VAL A 155 3.17 -4.09 10.93
C VAL A 155 2.82 -5.53 10.56
N SER A 156 3.76 -6.21 9.91
CA SER A 156 3.60 -7.63 9.61
C SER A 156 3.41 -8.43 10.90
N LYS A 157 2.33 -9.17 10.99
CA LYS A 157 2.01 -10.07 12.09
C LYS A 157 1.97 -11.52 11.59
N PRO A 158 2.39 -12.49 12.39
CA PRO A 158 2.25 -13.88 12.03
C PRO A 158 0.78 -14.25 11.73
N GLY A 159 0.56 -14.88 10.58
CA GLY A 159 -0.78 -15.33 10.17
C GLY A 159 -1.70 -14.26 9.59
N VAL A 160 -1.33 -12.99 9.60
CA VAL A 160 -2.05 -11.92 8.88
C VAL A 160 -1.49 -11.81 7.48
N GLU A 161 -2.38 -11.81 6.50
CA GLU A 161 -2.03 -11.67 5.09
C GLU A 161 -2.34 -10.24 4.60
N TYR A 162 -1.38 -9.65 3.89
CA TYR A 162 -1.56 -8.38 3.19
C TYR A 162 -1.53 -8.63 1.69
N GLN A 163 -2.63 -8.34 1.01
CA GLN A 163 -2.72 -8.39 -0.43
C GLN A 163 -2.69 -6.97 -1.00
N ILE A 164 -1.71 -6.72 -1.85
CA ILE A 164 -1.51 -5.41 -2.46
C ILE A 164 -1.45 -5.60 -3.98
N GLU A 165 -2.42 -5.03 -4.68
CA GLU A 165 -2.43 -5.03 -6.13
C GLU A 165 -1.58 -3.86 -6.65
N PHE A 166 -0.32 -4.13 -6.97
CA PHE A 166 0.60 -3.20 -7.60
C PHE A 166 0.85 -3.49 -9.09
N GLY A 167 0.34 -4.59 -9.61
CA GLY A 167 0.58 -4.99 -10.98
C GLY A 167 0.06 -3.95 -11.96
N TYR A 168 -1.18 -3.58 -11.80
CA TYR A 168 -1.86 -2.57 -12.60
C TYR A 168 -2.43 -1.42 -11.77
N SER A 169 -2.36 -1.51 -10.44
CA SER A 169 -2.90 -0.52 -9.51
C SER A 169 -4.39 -0.24 -9.77
N CYS A 170 -5.15 -1.33 -9.96
CA CYS A 170 -6.56 -1.26 -10.30
C CYS A 170 -7.36 -0.73 -9.14
N MET A 171 -7.96 0.45 -9.31
CA MET A 171 -8.99 0.94 -8.39
C MET A 171 -10.17 -0.01 -8.39
N THR A 172 -10.86 -0.15 -7.27
CA THR A 172 -12.02 -1.05 -7.06
C THR A 172 -11.69 -2.53 -6.85
N HIS A 173 -10.45 -2.93 -7.03
CA HIS A 173 -10.01 -4.31 -6.80
C HIS A 173 -10.35 -4.80 -5.39
N GLU A 174 -10.31 -3.94 -4.40
CA GLU A 174 -10.37 -4.27 -2.98
C GLU A 174 -11.65 -5.04 -2.61
N ILE A 175 -12.82 -4.57 -3.03
CA ILE A 175 -14.11 -5.20 -2.68
C ILE A 175 -14.26 -6.54 -3.40
N ALA A 176 -14.03 -6.56 -4.71
CA ALA A 176 -14.13 -7.78 -5.51
C ALA A 176 -13.13 -8.86 -5.05
N ALA A 177 -11.90 -8.45 -4.74
CA ALA A 177 -10.88 -9.35 -4.20
C ALA A 177 -11.25 -9.89 -2.82
N ALA A 178 -11.87 -9.08 -1.95
CA ALA A 178 -12.33 -9.52 -0.64
C ALA A 178 -13.38 -10.62 -0.77
N ILE A 179 -14.32 -10.48 -1.69
CA ILE A 179 -15.30 -11.52 -2.01
C ILE A 179 -14.59 -12.79 -2.51
N GLY A 180 -13.65 -12.65 -3.45
CA GLY A 180 -12.89 -13.78 -3.99
C GLY A 180 -12.10 -14.54 -2.91
N VAL A 181 -11.46 -13.82 -1.98
CA VAL A 181 -10.75 -14.40 -0.84
C VAL A 181 -11.68 -15.18 0.07
N ARG A 182 -12.90 -14.68 0.31
CA ARG A 182 -13.92 -15.40 1.09
C ARG A 182 -14.41 -16.64 0.38
N LEU A 183 -14.73 -16.55 -0.90
CA LEU A 183 -15.17 -17.68 -1.72
C LEU A 183 -14.07 -18.75 -1.84
N ALA A 184 -12.80 -18.37 -1.75
CA ALA A 184 -11.68 -19.31 -1.67
C ALA A 184 -11.54 -20.01 -0.30
N GLY A 185 -12.45 -19.76 0.65
CA GLY A 185 -12.52 -20.47 1.94
C GLY A 185 -11.70 -19.86 3.06
N ARG A 186 -11.22 -18.62 2.93
CA ARG A 186 -10.52 -17.94 4.03
C ARG A 186 -11.43 -17.75 5.24
N LYS A 187 -10.98 -18.12 6.44
CA LYS A 187 -11.83 -18.14 7.66
C LYS A 187 -11.72 -16.89 8.52
N GLY A 188 -10.59 -16.19 8.52
CA GLY A 188 -10.39 -14.93 9.25
C GLY A 188 -11.20 -13.77 8.67
N GLU A 189 -11.12 -12.60 9.23
CA GLU A 189 -11.72 -11.40 8.65
C GLU A 189 -11.02 -11.04 7.34
N VAL A 190 -11.82 -10.55 6.37
CA VAL A 190 -11.29 -10.02 5.11
C VAL A 190 -11.66 -8.55 5.02
N ILE A 191 -10.64 -7.71 5.08
CA ILE A 191 -10.77 -6.26 5.18
C ILE A 191 -10.34 -5.62 3.87
N ALA A 192 -11.30 -5.06 3.13
CA ALA A 192 -11.05 -4.20 1.97
C ALA A 192 -10.82 -2.76 2.45
N TYR A 193 -9.63 -2.21 2.21
CA TYR A 193 -9.23 -0.88 2.66
C TYR A 193 -9.00 0.04 1.46
N LEU A 194 -9.93 0.99 1.24
CA LEU A 194 -9.94 1.83 0.04
C LEU A 194 -10.43 3.26 0.34
N GLY A 195 -10.25 4.16 -0.62
CA GLY A 195 -10.77 5.53 -0.57
C GLY A 195 -12.18 5.65 -1.13
N ASP A 196 -12.82 6.77 -0.82
CA ASP A 196 -14.14 7.14 -1.31
C ASP A 196 -14.21 7.17 -2.84
N GLY A 197 -13.17 7.65 -3.53
CA GLY A 197 -13.09 7.61 -4.99
C GLY A 197 -13.08 6.19 -5.55
N GLY A 198 -12.35 5.27 -4.92
CA GLY A 198 -12.36 3.85 -5.28
C GLY A 198 -13.71 3.21 -5.01
N TYR A 199 -14.30 3.47 -3.85
CA TYR A 199 -15.63 2.98 -3.49
C TYR A 199 -16.70 3.42 -4.50
N MET A 200 -16.74 4.70 -4.86
CA MET A 200 -17.72 5.26 -5.79
C MET A 200 -17.66 4.67 -7.21
N MET A 201 -16.52 4.11 -7.60
CA MET A 201 -16.40 3.49 -8.92
C MET A 201 -17.10 2.13 -9.02
N ASN A 202 -17.19 1.36 -7.94
CA ASN A 202 -17.82 0.04 -7.96
C ASN A 202 -18.37 -0.39 -6.58
N PRO A 203 -19.33 0.34 -5.99
CA PRO A 203 -19.97 -0.06 -4.75
C PRO A 203 -20.91 -1.25 -4.92
N THR A 204 -21.33 -1.54 -6.15
CA THR A 204 -22.32 -2.57 -6.49
C THR A 204 -21.86 -3.99 -6.18
N GLU A 205 -20.57 -4.24 -6.02
CA GLU A 205 -20.05 -5.53 -5.56
C GLU A 205 -20.48 -5.86 -4.11
N LEU A 206 -20.98 -4.90 -3.34
CA LEU A 206 -21.63 -5.19 -2.06
C LEU A 206 -22.90 -6.05 -2.25
N VAL A 207 -23.62 -5.85 -3.35
CA VAL A 207 -24.76 -6.68 -3.71
C VAL A 207 -24.33 -8.12 -4.01
N THR A 208 -23.20 -8.30 -4.70
CA THR A 208 -22.61 -9.62 -4.94
C THR A 208 -22.26 -10.32 -3.62
N ALA A 209 -21.61 -9.62 -2.69
CA ALA A 209 -21.30 -10.15 -1.36
C ALA A 209 -22.57 -10.56 -0.60
N TYR A 210 -23.62 -9.75 -0.68
CA TYR A 210 -24.92 -10.04 -0.05
C TYR A 210 -25.62 -11.25 -0.67
N GLN A 211 -25.62 -11.35 -2.01
CA GLN A 211 -26.19 -12.51 -2.74
C GLN A 211 -25.48 -13.82 -2.42
N GLU A 212 -24.16 -13.77 -2.30
CA GLU A 212 -23.33 -14.94 -1.96
C GLU A 212 -23.33 -15.27 -0.46
N GLY A 213 -24.02 -14.49 0.37
CA GLY A 213 -24.01 -14.66 1.84
C GLY A 213 -22.59 -14.52 2.42
N THR A 214 -21.74 -13.73 1.80
CA THR A 214 -20.32 -13.64 2.07
C THR A 214 -19.99 -12.40 2.89
N LYS A 215 -19.54 -12.58 4.14
CA LYS A 215 -19.12 -11.47 5.02
C LYS A 215 -17.75 -10.94 4.59
N ILE A 216 -17.69 -9.66 4.28
CA ILE A 216 -16.47 -8.88 4.13
C ILE A 216 -16.58 -7.62 4.96
N THR A 217 -15.45 -7.05 5.38
CA THR A 217 -15.37 -5.76 6.06
C THR A 217 -14.78 -4.72 5.10
N VAL A 218 -15.50 -3.63 4.85
CA VAL A 218 -15.07 -2.58 3.93
C VAL A 218 -14.80 -1.31 4.71
N VAL A 219 -13.56 -0.84 4.70
CA VAL A 219 -13.14 0.41 5.34
C VAL A 219 -12.94 1.46 4.26
N VAL A 220 -13.91 2.37 4.15
CA VAL A 220 -13.87 3.49 3.21
C VAL A 220 -13.31 4.72 3.89
N VAL A 221 -12.22 5.25 3.35
CA VAL A 221 -11.65 6.53 3.82
C VAL A 221 -12.26 7.67 3.03
N GLU A 222 -13.11 8.43 3.71
CA GLU A 222 -13.68 9.65 3.14
C GLU A 222 -12.63 10.77 3.17
N ASN A 223 -12.10 11.09 2.02
CA ASN A 223 -11.11 12.15 1.83
C ASN A 223 -11.45 13.07 0.65
N HIS A 224 -12.72 13.05 0.26
CA HIS A 224 -13.36 13.89 -0.76
C HIS A 224 -12.80 13.72 -2.18
N GLY A 225 -12.43 12.50 -2.57
CA GLY A 225 -12.10 12.18 -3.96
C GLY A 225 -10.77 11.46 -4.20
N PHE A 226 -10.20 11.70 -5.38
CA PHE A 226 -9.02 11.00 -5.88
C PHE A 226 -7.73 11.67 -5.40
N GLN A 227 -7.48 11.64 -4.10
CA GLN A 227 -6.41 12.42 -3.43
C GLN A 227 -4.98 12.04 -3.89
N SER A 228 -4.79 10.83 -4.38
CA SER A 228 -3.52 10.43 -4.97
C SER A 228 -3.21 11.26 -6.23
N ILE A 229 -4.18 11.38 -7.14
CA ILE A 229 -4.04 12.13 -8.38
C ILE A 229 -4.03 13.64 -8.10
N TYR A 230 -4.87 14.10 -7.17
CA TYR A 230 -4.83 15.48 -6.68
C TYR A 230 -3.41 15.88 -6.22
N GLY A 231 -2.80 15.06 -5.36
CA GLY A 231 -1.44 15.30 -4.88
C GLY A 231 -0.40 15.35 -6.00
N LEU A 232 -0.52 14.49 -7.02
CA LEU A 232 0.36 14.50 -8.19
C LEU A 232 0.18 15.77 -9.03
N GLN A 233 -1.05 16.19 -9.28
CA GLN A 233 -1.33 17.41 -10.06
C GLN A 233 -0.83 18.65 -9.33
N MET A 234 -1.10 18.78 -8.03
CA MET A 234 -0.59 19.87 -7.21
C MET A 234 0.94 19.93 -7.23
N ALA A 235 1.58 18.78 -7.09
CA ALA A 235 3.04 18.70 -7.09
C ALA A 235 3.68 19.02 -8.44
N ARG A 236 3.02 18.73 -9.57
CA ARG A 236 3.57 18.89 -10.92
C ARG A 236 3.11 20.16 -11.61
N ALA A 237 1.86 20.55 -11.43
CA ALA A 237 1.23 21.66 -12.13
C ALA A 237 0.81 22.82 -11.22
N GLY A 238 0.91 22.67 -9.89
CA GLY A 238 0.46 23.66 -8.92
C GLY A 238 -1.06 23.90 -8.92
N ARG A 239 -1.81 23.05 -9.62
CA ARG A 239 -3.28 23.14 -9.73
C ARG A 239 -3.89 21.76 -9.91
N ASP A 240 -5.12 21.61 -9.46
CA ASP A 240 -5.94 20.40 -9.65
C ASP A 240 -6.86 20.52 -10.86
N PHE A 241 -7.42 19.39 -11.27
CA PHE A 241 -8.46 19.31 -12.29
C PHE A 241 -9.42 18.16 -11.97
N GLY A 242 -10.55 18.51 -11.29
CA GLY A 242 -11.67 17.58 -11.10
C GLY A 242 -11.39 16.33 -10.28
N ASN A 243 -10.39 16.34 -9.40
CA ASN A 243 -10.04 15.18 -8.57
C ASN A 243 -10.81 15.12 -7.26
N GLU A 244 -11.41 16.22 -6.85
CA GLU A 244 -12.18 16.31 -5.62
C GLU A 244 -13.67 16.35 -5.88
N PHE A 245 -14.46 15.80 -4.97
CA PHE A 245 -15.92 15.86 -5.02
C PHE A 245 -16.41 17.23 -4.59
N ARG A 246 -16.35 18.20 -5.50
CA ARG A 246 -16.75 19.57 -5.28
C ARG A 246 -17.89 19.99 -6.20
N ALA A 247 -18.72 20.86 -5.70
CA ALA A 247 -19.73 21.55 -6.51
C ALA A 247 -19.06 22.45 -7.57
N ARG A 248 -19.75 22.67 -8.67
CA ARG A 248 -19.31 23.61 -9.70
C ARG A 248 -19.48 25.04 -9.21
N ASP A 249 -18.41 25.77 -9.15
CA ASP A 249 -18.45 27.21 -8.89
C ASP A 249 -19.04 27.96 -10.11
N ARG A 250 -19.99 28.84 -9.84
CA ARG A 250 -20.77 29.51 -10.89
C ARG A 250 -19.97 30.57 -11.65
N GLN A 251 -18.99 31.19 -11.02
CA GLN A 251 -18.16 32.23 -11.62
C GLN A 251 -17.03 31.64 -12.44
N SER A 252 -16.21 30.80 -11.83
CA SER A 252 -15.03 30.19 -12.47
C SER A 252 -15.39 29.04 -13.43
N LYS A 253 -16.64 28.53 -13.38
CA LYS A 253 -17.10 27.33 -14.11
C LYS A 253 -16.26 26.07 -13.83
N ARG A 254 -15.53 26.05 -12.71
CA ARG A 254 -14.69 24.94 -12.28
C ARG A 254 -15.36 24.15 -11.14
N LEU A 255 -14.91 22.91 -10.92
CA LEU A 255 -15.27 22.09 -9.74
C LEU A 255 -14.42 22.55 -8.54
N ALA A 256 -14.69 23.77 -8.06
CA ALA A 256 -13.93 24.44 -7.00
C ALA A 256 -14.84 25.05 -5.91
N GLY A 257 -16.12 24.69 -5.89
CA GLY A 257 -17.07 25.06 -4.84
C GLY A 257 -16.89 24.23 -3.57
N GLU A 258 -17.92 24.22 -2.74
CA GLU A 258 -17.95 23.41 -1.52
C GLU A 258 -17.81 21.92 -1.82
N TYR A 259 -17.33 21.16 -0.85
CA TYR A 259 -17.33 19.71 -0.93
C TYR A 259 -18.76 19.18 -0.97
N LEU A 260 -18.96 18.14 -1.75
CA LEU A 260 -20.25 17.42 -1.76
C LEU A 260 -20.38 16.58 -0.49
N GLU A 261 -21.50 16.70 0.19
CA GLU A 261 -21.87 15.85 1.31
C GLU A 261 -22.43 14.52 0.78
N LEU A 262 -21.56 13.53 0.60
CA LEU A 262 -21.94 12.20 0.13
C LEU A 262 -22.10 11.27 1.33
N ASP A 263 -23.25 10.60 1.43
CA ASP A 263 -23.49 9.62 2.48
C ASP A 263 -23.11 8.21 2.03
N PHE A 264 -21.84 7.84 2.17
CA PHE A 264 -21.34 6.51 1.83
C PHE A 264 -21.93 5.41 2.70
N ALA A 265 -22.27 5.71 3.96
CA ALA A 265 -22.90 4.75 4.86
C ALA A 265 -24.33 4.43 4.40
N ALA A 266 -25.14 5.43 4.09
CA ALA A 266 -26.48 5.22 3.56
C ALA A 266 -26.43 4.51 2.19
N ASN A 267 -25.49 4.85 1.33
CA ASN A 267 -25.30 4.17 0.04
C ASN A 267 -24.99 2.67 0.25
N ALA A 268 -24.05 2.32 1.12
CA ALA A 268 -23.72 0.92 1.42
C ALA A 268 -24.88 0.19 2.08
N ALA A 269 -25.60 0.84 3.01
CA ALA A 269 -26.77 0.26 3.67
C ALA A 269 -27.88 -0.10 2.67
N SER A 270 -28.09 0.70 1.63
CA SER A 270 -29.07 0.41 0.57
C SER A 270 -28.74 -0.85 -0.23
N MET A 271 -27.50 -1.32 -0.18
CA MET A 271 -27.02 -2.56 -0.81
C MET A 271 -26.88 -3.74 0.17
N GLY A 272 -27.46 -3.62 1.37
CA GLY A 272 -27.51 -4.69 2.36
C GLY A 272 -26.35 -4.71 3.37
N ALA A 273 -25.46 -3.73 3.36
CA ALA A 273 -24.37 -3.65 4.31
C ALA A 273 -24.83 -3.12 5.69
N LEU A 274 -24.25 -3.67 6.76
CA LEU A 274 -24.26 -3.03 8.08
C LEU A 274 -23.20 -1.94 8.08
N THR A 275 -23.54 -0.74 8.54
CA THR A 275 -22.68 0.43 8.39
C THR A 275 -22.40 1.15 9.70
N TRP A 276 -21.17 1.64 9.84
CA TRP A 276 -20.71 2.46 10.93
C TRP A 276 -19.98 3.70 10.42
N ARG A 277 -20.00 4.76 11.18
CA ARG A 277 -19.18 5.95 10.94
C ARG A 277 -18.17 6.08 12.08
N ALA A 278 -16.91 6.31 11.74
CA ALA A 278 -15.84 6.47 12.69
C ALA A 278 -15.07 7.77 12.42
N ALA A 279 -15.11 8.69 13.38
CA ALA A 279 -14.34 9.94 13.35
C ALA A 279 -13.10 9.91 14.26
N SER A 280 -12.95 8.86 15.05
CA SER A 280 -11.83 8.65 15.97
C SER A 280 -11.25 7.23 15.86
N ALA A 281 -10.02 7.07 16.33
CA ALA A 281 -9.37 5.75 16.39
C ALA A 281 -10.15 4.77 17.29
N THR A 282 -10.76 5.26 18.38
CA THR A 282 -11.58 4.44 19.29
C THR A 282 -12.83 3.93 18.59
N GLU A 283 -13.55 4.79 17.88
CA GLU A 283 -14.74 4.40 17.13
C GLU A 283 -14.40 3.42 16.00
N LEU A 284 -13.27 3.64 15.30
CA LEU A 284 -12.82 2.71 14.26
C LEU A 284 -12.48 1.32 14.86
N ARG A 285 -11.82 1.27 16.03
CA ARG A 285 -11.58 -0.02 16.72
C ARG A 285 -12.88 -0.73 17.03
N SER A 286 -13.84 0.00 17.65
CA SER A 286 -15.16 -0.58 17.96
C SER A 286 -15.93 -1.05 16.72
N ALA A 287 -15.73 -0.44 15.57
CA ALA A 287 -16.38 -0.86 14.33
C ALA A 287 -15.70 -2.08 13.68
N LEU A 288 -14.44 -2.35 14.02
CA LEU A 288 -13.69 -3.51 13.49
C LEU A 288 -13.84 -4.78 14.36
N THR A 289 -14.28 -4.64 15.62
CA THR A 289 -14.53 -5.74 16.57
C THR A 289 -16.01 -6.12 16.62
#